data_2a88ed1d84986684f1a0cf38d0c36275
#
_entry.id   2a88ed1d84986684f1a0cf38d0c36275
#
_cell.length_a   1.000
_cell.length_b   1.000
_cell.length_c   1.000
_cell.angle_alpha   90.00
_cell.angle_beta   90.00
_cell.angle_gamma   90.00
#
_symmetry.space_group_name_H-M   'P 1'
#
loop_
_entity.id
_entity.type
_entity.pdbx_description
1 polymer ?
#
loop_
_entity_poly.entity_id
_entity_poly.type
_entity_poly.pdbx_seq_one_letter_code
_entity_poly.pdbx_strand_id
1 'polypeptide(L)'
;MKLGIVGLPNVGKSTLFNAITKAGAESANYPFCTIDPNVGVVAVPDERLQLLSDLYHSEKITPAVIEFVDIAGLVKGASKGEGLGNQFLGNIRETDAIVHVVRCFDDDNVIHVDGSVDPIRDIETIELELIFSDLEVLDRRMAKTKKLANNDKDAKKEYTLLEKLHTHLEEGKLAITFEAEEEDAAFLDSLGLLTRKPVIYACNVGEESLADDGASNPYVQKVREYAKKNHSESFVISAQIEQEISELSDEEKGEYLESLGLSESGLDKIVRASYSLLGLMSYLTAGEKETRAWTIKKGTKAPQAAGKIHTDFERGFIKAEVVNYKDLLDNGSLSAAREKGLVRMEGKEYVMQDGDVVLFRFNV
;
A
#
# COMPACT_ATOMS: atom_id res chain seq x y z
N MET A 1 5.74 -6.10 -0.79
CA MET A 1 5.14 -4.78 -1.07
C MET A 1 5.49 -3.86 0.09
N LYS A 2 6.00 -2.66 -0.21
CA LYS A 2 6.53 -1.74 0.80
C LYS A 2 5.76 -0.43 0.79
N LEU A 3 5.23 -0.03 1.94
CA LEU A 3 4.63 1.28 2.18
C LEU A 3 5.57 2.12 3.02
N GLY A 4 5.92 3.31 2.54
CA GLY A 4 6.73 4.25 3.32
C GLY A 4 5.86 5.09 4.25
N ILE A 5 6.12 5.06 5.55
CA ILE A 5 5.44 5.94 6.50
C ILE A 5 6.23 7.23 6.59
N VAL A 6 5.60 8.35 6.26
CA VAL A 6 6.17 9.69 6.35
C VAL A 6 5.31 10.59 7.24
N GLY A 7 5.88 11.66 7.74
CA GLY A 7 5.19 12.66 8.54
C GLY A 7 6.17 13.60 9.22
N LEU A 8 5.72 14.80 9.54
CA LEU A 8 6.50 15.75 10.32
C LEU A 8 6.77 15.22 11.75
N PRO A 9 7.72 15.78 12.49
CA PRO A 9 7.91 15.44 13.90
C PRO A 9 6.64 15.67 14.72
N ASN A 10 6.40 14.82 15.71
CA ASN A 10 5.30 14.93 16.68
C ASN A 10 3.88 14.81 16.09
N VAL A 11 3.71 14.16 14.97
CA VAL A 11 2.39 13.86 14.36
C VAL A 11 1.83 12.50 14.76
N GLY A 12 2.58 11.69 15.54
CA GLY A 12 2.20 10.32 15.93
C GLY A 12 2.80 9.24 15.06
N LYS A 13 3.72 9.57 14.14
CA LYS A 13 4.35 8.61 13.21
C LYS A 13 5.04 7.46 13.95
N SER A 14 5.89 7.73 14.91
CA SER A 14 6.62 6.70 15.69
C SER A 14 5.68 5.85 16.54
N THR A 15 4.62 6.44 17.10
CA THR A 15 3.61 5.71 17.84
C THR A 15 2.88 4.72 16.96
N LEU A 16 2.46 5.16 15.76
CA LEU A 16 1.83 4.30 14.77
C LEU A 16 2.78 3.19 14.30
N PHE A 17 4.04 3.51 14.02
CA PHE A 17 5.02 2.51 13.60
C PHE A 17 5.28 1.46 14.69
N ASN A 18 5.32 1.87 15.96
CA ASN A 18 5.45 0.94 17.08
C ASN A 18 4.24 0.00 17.19
N ALA A 19 3.02 0.51 16.97
CA ALA A 19 1.82 -0.33 16.92
C ALA A 19 1.91 -1.35 15.77
N ILE A 20 2.35 -0.92 14.59
CA ILE A 20 2.57 -1.78 13.42
C ILE A 20 3.59 -2.88 13.73
N THR A 21 4.73 -2.54 14.33
CA THR A 21 5.78 -3.51 14.63
C THR A 21 5.37 -4.51 15.71
N LYS A 22 4.57 -4.11 16.70
CA LYS A 22 4.01 -5.00 17.71
C LYS A 22 2.97 -5.97 17.10
N ALA A 23 2.01 -5.44 16.33
CA ALA A 23 1.05 -6.26 15.61
C ALA A 23 1.74 -7.24 14.63
N GLY A 24 2.90 -6.85 14.11
CA GLY A 24 3.72 -7.69 13.24
C GLY A 24 4.60 -8.71 13.96
N ALA A 25 4.83 -8.58 15.26
CA ALA A 25 5.66 -9.54 16.01
C ALA A 25 5.08 -10.96 16.00
N GLU A 26 3.77 -11.09 15.97
CA GLU A 26 3.09 -12.37 15.74
C GLU A 26 3.29 -12.89 14.31
N SER A 27 3.50 -11.97 13.36
CA SER A 27 3.77 -12.28 11.95
C SER A 27 5.25 -12.66 11.68
N ALA A 28 6.16 -12.50 12.65
CA ALA A 28 7.60 -12.80 12.49
C ALA A 28 7.90 -14.27 12.15
N ASN A 29 6.92 -15.15 12.32
CA ASN A 29 6.98 -16.57 11.94
C ASN A 29 6.64 -16.82 10.45
N TYR A 30 6.32 -15.77 9.67
CA TYR A 30 6.04 -15.94 8.24
C TYR A 30 7.35 -16.06 7.45
N PRO A 31 7.44 -17.03 6.51
CA PRO A 31 8.61 -17.21 5.66
C PRO A 31 8.86 -15.94 4.82
N PHE A 32 10.13 -15.54 4.72
CA PHE A 32 10.62 -14.40 3.93
C PHE A 32 10.47 -12.99 4.53
N CYS A 33 10.10 -12.84 5.81
CA CYS A 33 10.17 -11.55 6.48
C CYS A 33 11.61 -11.28 6.93
N THR A 34 12.20 -10.20 6.43
CA THR A 34 13.51 -9.71 6.88
C THR A 34 13.31 -8.96 8.20
N ILE A 35 14.09 -9.29 9.22
CA ILE A 35 14.10 -8.54 10.48
C ILE A 35 14.98 -7.30 10.25
N ASP A 36 14.34 -6.19 9.91
CA ASP A 36 14.99 -4.88 9.83
C ASP A 36 14.30 -3.98 10.88
N PRO A 37 15.05 -3.25 11.72
CA PRO A 37 14.45 -2.43 12.77
C PRO A 37 13.53 -1.32 12.27
N ASN A 38 13.62 -0.97 10.99
CA ASN A 38 12.79 0.05 10.36
C ASN A 38 11.67 -0.53 9.49
N VAL A 39 11.41 -1.84 9.56
CA VAL A 39 10.36 -2.51 8.77
C VAL A 39 9.40 -3.23 9.70
N GLY A 40 8.14 -2.81 9.68
CA GLY A 40 7.02 -3.52 10.29
C GLY A 40 6.26 -4.33 9.24
N VAL A 41 5.87 -5.57 9.58
CA VAL A 41 5.13 -6.46 8.68
C VAL A 41 3.76 -6.70 9.26
N VAL A 42 2.70 -6.46 8.50
CA VAL A 42 1.31 -6.63 8.94
C VAL A 42 0.59 -7.59 8.00
N ALA A 43 -0.19 -8.50 8.58
CA ALA A 43 -1.06 -9.37 7.83
C ALA A 43 -2.20 -8.59 7.17
N VAL A 44 -2.54 -8.94 5.93
CA VAL A 44 -3.74 -8.43 5.27
C VAL A 44 -4.95 -9.20 5.83
N PRO A 45 -5.92 -8.53 6.47
CA PRO A 45 -7.11 -9.19 6.97
C PRO A 45 -7.89 -9.86 5.85
N ASP A 46 -8.10 -11.19 5.96
CA ASP A 46 -8.80 -11.99 4.96
C ASP A 46 -9.54 -13.17 5.63
N GLU A 47 -10.83 -13.00 5.87
CA GLU A 47 -11.68 -14.00 6.52
C GLU A 47 -11.78 -15.31 5.74
N ARG A 48 -11.54 -15.25 4.41
CA ARG A 48 -11.58 -16.45 3.54
C ARG A 48 -10.57 -17.51 3.94
N LEU A 49 -9.44 -17.08 4.52
CA LEU A 49 -8.39 -18.00 4.97
C LEU A 49 -8.87 -18.89 6.12
N GLN A 50 -9.57 -18.32 7.10
CA GLN A 50 -10.11 -19.10 8.22
C GLN A 50 -11.17 -20.09 7.72
N LEU A 51 -12.12 -19.62 6.89
CA LEU A 51 -13.17 -20.46 6.33
C LEU A 51 -12.63 -21.65 5.52
N LEU A 52 -11.59 -21.41 4.72
CA LEU A 52 -10.93 -22.47 3.95
C LEU A 52 -10.08 -23.38 4.83
N SER A 53 -9.42 -22.84 5.85
CA SER A 53 -8.66 -23.64 6.82
C SER A 53 -9.57 -24.59 7.60
N ASP A 54 -10.75 -24.15 8.00
CA ASP A 54 -11.74 -24.97 8.68
C ASP A 54 -12.25 -26.09 7.76
N LEU A 55 -12.47 -25.78 6.48
CA LEU A 55 -12.92 -26.76 5.49
C LEU A 55 -11.87 -27.86 5.22
N TYR A 56 -10.59 -27.49 5.16
CA TYR A 56 -9.47 -28.42 4.87
C TYR A 56 -8.79 -28.97 6.12
N HIS A 57 -9.16 -28.50 7.32
CA HIS A 57 -8.49 -28.79 8.58
C HIS A 57 -6.99 -28.51 8.51
N SER A 58 -6.65 -27.31 7.97
CA SER A 58 -5.27 -26.94 7.71
C SER A 58 -4.46 -26.77 8.99
N GLU A 59 -3.25 -27.31 9.01
CA GLU A 59 -2.33 -27.18 10.14
C GLU A 59 -1.83 -25.74 10.32
N LYS A 60 -1.85 -24.94 9.23
CA LYS A 60 -1.32 -23.59 9.21
C LYS A 60 -2.11 -22.67 8.29
N ILE A 61 -2.30 -21.41 8.73
CA ILE A 61 -2.81 -20.31 7.93
C ILE A 61 -1.65 -19.33 7.65
N THR A 62 -1.49 -18.93 6.39
CA THR A 62 -0.49 -17.93 5.99
C THR A 62 -1.16 -16.82 5.21
N PRO A 63 -1.43 -15.65 5.82
CA PRO A 63 -2.03 -14.50 5.15
C PRO A 63 -1.04 -13.84 4.18
N ALA A 64 -1.57 -13.00 3.30
CA ALA A 64 -0.78 -12.00 2.60
C ALA A 64 -0.26 -10.96 3.59
N VAL A 65 0.87 -10.34 3.29
CA VAL A 65 1.49 -9.34 4.18
C VAL A 65 1.85 -8.06 3.44
N ILE A 66 1.84 -6.97 4.18
CA ILE A 66 2.33 -5.66 3.76
C ILE A 66 3.51 -5.28 4.65
N GLU A 67 4.56 -4.74 4.05
CA GLU A 67 5.70 -4.17 4.76
C GLU A 67 5.53 -2.66 4.90
N PHE A 68 5.62 -2.16 6.12
CA PHE A 68 5.68 -0.74 6.41
C PHE A 68 7.11 -0.36 6.74
N VAL A 69 7.64 0.65 6.06
CA VAL A 69 9.00 1.15 6.29
C VAL A 69 8.90 2.49 7.02
N ASP A 70 9.50 2.58 8.22
CA ASP A 70 9.62 3.87 8.89
C ASP A 70 10.64 4.73 8.17
N ILE A 71 10.17 5.80 7.56
CA ILE A 71 11.04 6.76 6.90
C ILE A 71 11.29 7.90 7.88
N ALA A 72 12.54 8.03 8.31
CA ALA A 72 12.96 9.05 9.27
C ALA A 72 12.44 10.43 8.85
N GLY A 73 11.93 11.18 9.83
CA GLY A 73 11.21 12.43 9.60
C GLY A 73 11.95 13.43 8.73
N LEU A 74 11.23 14.04 7.82
CA LEU A 74 11.73 15.11 6.96
C LEU A 74 12.03 16.34 7.81
N VAL A 75 13.23 16.89 7.63
CA VAL A 75 13.55 18.24 8.07
C VAL A 75 13.43 19.15 6.85
N LYS A 76 12.78 20.29 7.01
CA LYS A 76 12.62 21.32 5.97
C LYS A 76 14.01 21.63 5.32
N GLY A 77 14.08 21.56 4.00
CA GLY A 77 15.33 21.72 3.25
C GLY A 77 16.06 20.42 2.93
N ALA A 78 15.40 19.27 3.08
CA ALA A 78 15.97 17.94 2.79
C ALA A 78 16.46 17.77 1.34
N SER A 79 15.79 18.41 0.39
CA SER A 79 16.15 18.40 -1.03
C SER A 79 17.44 19.18 -1.33
N LYS A 80 17.81 20.14 -0.49
CA LYS A 80 19.01 20.97 -0.62
C LYS A 80 20.17 20.53 0.27
N GLY A 81 19.94 19.52 1.12
CA GLY A 81 20.85 19.12 2.18
C GLY A 81 21.76 17.96 1.82
N GLU A 82 22.95 17.99 2.35
CA GLU A 82 23.85 16.85 2.40
C GLU A 82 23.38 15.87 3.48
N GLY A 83 23.36 14.58 3.19
CA GLY A 83 23.20 13.52 4.19
C GLY A 83 21.78 13.02 4.41
N LEU A 84 21.11 13.39 5.49
CA LEU A 84 19.84 12.82 5.94
C LEU A 84 18.67 13.05 4.96
N GLY A 85 18.64 14.19 4.26
CA GLY A 85 17.60 14.48 3.27
C GLY A 85 17.65 13.55 2.05
N ASN A 86 18.84 13.29 1.54
CA ASN A 86 19.03 12.36 0.42
C ASN A 86 18.67 10.92 0.81
N GLN A 87 18.93 10.53 2.06
CA GLN A 87 18.53 9.23 2.58
C GLN A 87 17.01 9.10 2.68
N PHE A 88 16.32 10.14 3.18
CA PHE A 88 14.86 10.20 3.23
C PHE A 88 14.26 9.99 1.84
N LEU A 89 14.68 10.76 0.85
CA LEU A 89 14.20 10.66 -0.53
C LEU A 89 14.54 9.30 -1.16
N GLY A 90 15.71 8.74 -0.84
CA GLY A 90 16.12 7.40 -1.27
C GLY A 90 15.20 6.31 -0.73
N ASN A 91 14.89 6.38 0.56
CA ASN A 91 13.99 5.42 1.20
C ASN A 91 12.57 5.47 0.60
N ILE A 92 12.04 6.68 0.31
CA ILE A 92 10.74 6.80 -0.39
C ILE A 92 10.80 6.16 -1.78
N ARG A 93 11.89 6.28 -2.52
CA ARG A 93 12.01 5.68 -3.87
C ARG A 93 11.83 4.18 -3.85
N GLU A 94 12.27 3.50 -2.80
CA GLU A 94 12.19 2.05 -2.64
C GLU A 94 10.79 1.54 -2.25
N THR A 95 9.86 2.43 -1.94
CA THR A 95 8.49 2.06 -1.56
C THR A 95 7.52 2.07 -2.76
N ASP A 96 6.46 1.28 -2.67
CA ASP A 96 5.41 1.21 -3.69
C ASP A 96 4.36 2.32 -3.54
N ALA A 97 4.09 2.77 -2.30
CA ALA A 97 3.20 3.87 -1.97
C ALA A 97 3.62 4.54 -0.65
N ILE A 98 3.00 5.66 -0.33
CA ILE A 98 3.28 6.48 0.84
C ILE A 98 2.06 6.49 1.77
N VAL A 99 2.28 6.26 3.05
CA VAL A 99 1.32 6.56 4.13
C VAL A 99 1.81 7.82 4.82
N HIS A 100 1.11 8.92 4.59
CA HIS A 100 1.44 10.21 5.16
C HIS A 100 0.64 10.44 6.44
N VAL A 101 1.28 10.34 7.59
CA VAL A 101 0.68 10.60 8.90
C VAL A 101 0.55 12.09 9.11
N VAL A 102 -0.68 12.55 9.31
CA VAL A 102 -1.03 13.97 9.43
C VAL A 102 -1.68 14.19 10.78
N ARG A 103 -1.20 15.17 11.54
CA ARG A 103 -1.77 15.53 12.84
C ARG A 103 -3.10 16.27 12.65
N CYS A 104 -4.17 15.70 13.18
CA CYS A 104 -5.53 16.23 13.14
C CYS A 104 -6.15 16.35 14.55
N PHE A 105 -5.34 16.65 15.56
CA PHE A 105 -5.76 16.85 16.95
C PHE A 105 -4.96 17.98 17.60
N ASP A 106 -5.58 18.64 18.59
CA ASP A 106 -4.93 19.62 19.45
C ASP A 106 -4.54 18.92 20.76
N ASP A 107 -3.30 19.12 21.20
CA ASP A 107 -2.78 18.68 22.50
C ASP A 107 -1.68 19.64 22.95
N ASP A 108 -1.91 20.32 24.05
CA ASP A 108 -0.98 21.30 24.61
C ASP A 108 0.33 20.67 25.11
N ASN A 109 0.33 19.37 25.38
CA ASN A 109 1.53 18.63 25.82
C ASN A 109 2.40 18.18 24.65
N VAL A 110 1.88 18.23 23.41
CA VAL A 110 2.58 17.83 22.20
C VAL A 110 2.89 19.05 21.35
N ILE A 111 4.12 19.54 21.41
CA ILE A 111 4.55 20.74 20.68
C ILE A 111 4.52 20.46 19.18
N HIS A 112 3.83 21.31 18.41
CA HIS A 112 3.92 21.30 16.96
C HIS A 112 5.19 22.01 16.48
N VAL A 113 5.84 21.51 15.41
CA VAL A 113 7.10 22.07 14.87
C VAL A 113 6.94 23.53 14.45
N ASP A 114 5.79 23.88 13.87
CA ASP A 114 5.47 25.25 13.41
C ASP A 114 4.58 26.02 14.40
N GLY A 115 4.42 25.53 15.63
CA GLY A 115 3.70 26.21 16.72
C GLY A 115 2.17 26.17 16.65
N SER A 116 1.58 25.64 15.58
CA SER A 116 0.13 25.45 15.42
C SER A 116 -0.19 24.25 14.56
N VAL A 117 -1.34 23.61 14.79
CA VAL A 117 -1.83 22.50 13.96
C VAL A 117 -2.43 23.06 12.68
N ASP A 118 -1.85 22.69 11.54
CA ASP A 118 -2.39 22.96 10.21
C ASP A 118 -2.05 21.80 9.28
N PRO A 119 -2.98 20.85 9.11
CA PRO A 119 -2.71 19.63 8.35
C PRO A 119 -2.35 19.87 6.89
N ILE A 120 -2.89 20.90 6.25
CA ILE A 120 -2.60 21.19 4.84
C ILE A 120 -1.20 21.74 4.68
N ARG A 121 -0.80 22.71 5.50
CA ARG A 121 0.59 23.20 5.55
C ARG A 121 1.58 22.07 5.78
N ASP A 122 1.27 21.15 6.69
CA ASP A 122 2.13 20.03 7.04
C ASP A 122 2.29 19.06 5.86
N ILE A 123 1.19 18.77 5.15
CA ILE A 123 1.20 17.98 3.91
C ILE A 123 2.05 18.66 2.84
N GLU A 124 1.76 19.91 2.53
CA GLU A 124 2.45 20.68 1.50
C GLU A 124 3.95 20.81 1.78
N THR A 125 4.36 20.88 3.04
CA THR A 125 5.78 20.93 3.42
C THR A 125 6.54 19.70 2.96
N ILE A 126 5.98 18.50 3.12
CA ILE A 126 6.58 17.26 2.66
C ILE A 126 6.52 17.15 1.13
N GLU A 127 5.37 17.48 0.55
CA GLU A 127 5.17 17.38 -0.90
C GLU A 127 6.10 18.30 -1.68
N LEU A 128 6.37 19.51 -1.19
CA LEU A 128 7.33 20.41 -1.82
C LEU A 128 8.74 19.82 -1.90
N GLU A 129 9.19 19.12 -0.86
CA GLU A 129 10.49 18.45 -0.89
C GLU A 129 10.53 17.30 -1.91
N LEU A 130 9.41 16.56 -2.05
CA LEU A 130 9.27 15.54 -3.09
C LEU A 130 9.26 16.14 -4.48
N ILE A 131 8.54 17.26 -4.69
CA ILE A 131 8.49 18.00 -5.95
C ILE A 131 9.89 18.49 -6.34
N PHE A 132 10.66 19.08 -5.43
CA PHE A 132 12.03 19.51 -5.72
C PHE A 132 12.92 18.35 -6.15
N SER A 133 12.81 17.20 -5.49
CA SER A 133 13.52 16.00 -5.92
C SER A 133 13.12 15.55 -7.33
N ASP A 134 11.83 15.62 -7.66
CA ASP A 134 11.32 15.23 -8.96
C ASP A 134 11.76 16.21 -10.07
N LEU A 135 11.77 17.51 -9.79
CA LEU A 135 12.29 18.52 -10.71
C LEU A 135 13.76 18.23 -11.07
N GLU A 136 14.60 17.87 -10.12
CA GLU A 136 15.99 17.49 -10.41
C GLU A 136 16.09 16.25 -11.32
N VAL A 137 15.20 15.29 -11.15
CA VAL A 137 15.11 14.10 -12.03
C VAL A 137 14.75 14.53 -13.45
N LEU A 138 13.72 15.39 -13.59
CA LEU A 138 13.26 15.89 -14.87
C LEU A 138 14.32 16.73 -15.57
N ASP A 139 15.01 17.64 -14.87
CA ASP A 139 16.08 18.47 -15.43
C ASP A 139 17.18 17.61 -16.05
N ARG A 140 17.62 16.58 -15.33
CA ARG A 140 18.63 15.64 -15.83
C ARG A 140 18.13 14.86 -17.06
N ARG A 141 16.87 14.43 -17.06
CA ARG A 141 16.27 13.72 -18.20
C ARG A 141 16.11 14.65 -19.41
N MET A 142 15.57 15.84 -19.19
CA MET A 142 15.36 16.86 -20.24
C MET A 142 16.68 17.26 -20.91
N ALA A 143 17.76 17.46 -20.14
CA ALA A 143 19.06 17.78 -20.68
C ALA A 143 19.61 16.71 -21.64
N LYS A 144 19.32 15.43 -21.37
CA LYS A 144 19.69 14.30 -22.27
C LYS A 144 18.78 14.27 -23.50
N THR A 145 17.46 14.32 -23.31
CA THR A 145 16.46 14.20 -24.37
C THR A 145 16.55 15.36 -25.34
N LYS A 146 16.84 16.60 -24.88
CA LYS A 146 17.02 17.78 -25.73
C LYS A 146 18.08 17.61 -26.80
N LYS A 147 19.18 16.91 -26.48
CA LYS A 147 20.27 16.64 -27.45
C LYS A 147 19.81 15.69 -28.56
N LEU A 148 18.92 14.75 -28.25
CA LEU A 148 18.39 13.77 -29.20
C LEU A 148 17.23 14.34 -30.03
N ALA A 149 16.43 15.21 -29.43
CA ALA A 149 15.22 15.79 -30.05
C ALA A 149 15.48 16.57 -31.35
N ASN A 150 16.72 17.01 -31.61
CA ASN A 150 17.09 17.68 -32.84
C ASN A 150 17.00 16.79 -34.08
N ASN A 151 17.19 15.49 -33.93
CA ASN A 151 17.29 14.52 -35.05
C ASN A 151 16.29 13.35 -34.93
N ASP A 152 15.51 13.29 -33.87
CA ASP A 152 14.61 12.18 -33.56
C ASP A 152 13.22 12.73 -33.18
N LYS A 153 12.18 12.29 -33.91
CA LYS A 153 10.78 12.73 -33.67
C LYS A 153 10.23 12.20 -32.34
N ASP A 154 10.61 10.98 -31.94
CA ASP A 154 10.14 10.38 -30.70
C ASP A 154 10.78 11.09 -29.50
N ALA A 155 12.07 11.39 -29.58
CA ALA A 155 12.77 12.21 -28.60
C ALA A 155 12.17 13.62 -28.48
N LYS A 156 11.69 14.20 -29.59
CA LYS A 156 11.03 15.50 -29.57
C LYS A 156 9.67 15.43 -28.87
N LYS A 157 8.88 14.36 -29.12
CA LYS A 157 7.61 14.13 -28.41
C LYS A 157 7.86 13.97 -26.92
N GLU A 158 8.83 13.11 -26.54
CA GLU A 158 9.25 12.91 -25.15
C GLU A 158 9.65 14.24 -24.49
N TYR A 159 10.47 15.05 -25.14
CA TYR A 159 10.92 16.33 -24.60
C TYR A 159 9.75 17.29 -24.33
N THR A 160 8.80 17.39 -25.26
CA THR A 160 7.60 18.23 -25.08
C THR A 160 6.74 17.76 -23.91
N LEU A 161 6.61 16.45 -23.70
CA LEU A 161 5.89 15.88 -22.56
C LEU A 161 6.58 16.23 -21.23
N LEU A 162 7.91 16.08 -21.21
CA LEU A 162 8.73 16.42 -20.03
C LEU A 162 8.63 17.93 -19.70
N GLU A 163 8.62 18.83 -20.68
CA GLU A 163 8.44 20.28 -20.46
C GLU A 163 7.08 20.58 -19.80
N LYS A 164 6.01 19.94 -20.27
CA LYS A 164 4.68 20.10 -19.68
C LYS A 164 4.62 19.61 -18.23
N LEU A 165 5.20 18.43 -17.98
CA LEU A 165 5.26 17.86 -16.64
C LEU A 165 6.13 18.72 -15.71
N HIS A 166 7.27 19.23 -16.20
CA HIS A 166 8.14 20.12 -15.43
C HIS A 166 7.38 21.39 -15.01
N THR A 167 6.69 22.07 -15.94
CA THR A 167 5.85 23.22 -15.62
C THR A 167 4.77 22.90 -14.58
N HIS A 168 4.12 21.74 -14.70
CA HIS A 168 3.12 21.26 -13.75
C HIS A 168 3.68 21.15 -12.33
N LEU A 169 4.89 20.61 -12.18
CA LEU A 169 5.58 20.51 -10.88
C LEU A 169 6.04 21.88 -10.37
N GLU A 170 6.53 22.78 -11.24
CA GLU A 170 6.91 24.16 -10.85
C GLU A 170 5.71 24.96 -10.31
N GLU A 171 4.50 24.64 -10.75
CA GLU A 171 3.26 25.20 -10.20
C GLU A 171 2.88 24.63 -8.83
N GLY A 172 3.70 23.74 -8.25
CA GLY A 172 3.45 23.09 -6.97
C GLY A 172 2.42 21.94 -7.04
N LYS A 173 2.13 21.41 -8.22
CA LYS A 173 1.20 20.30 -8.43
C LYS A 173 1.95 18.97 -8.45
N LEU A 174 1.34 17.91 -7.91
CA LEU A 174 1.94 16.59 -7.87
C LEU A 174 1.91 15.90 -9.25
N ALA A 175 2.94 15.11 -9.57
CA ALA A 175 2.98 14.38 -10.85
C ALA A 175 1.82 13.39 -11.05
N ILE A 176 1.21 12.91 -9.96
CA ILE A 176 0.03 12.02 -10.03
C ILE A 176 -1.21 12.74 -10.59
N THR A 177 -1.28 14.07 -10.47
CA THR A 177 -2.38 14.89 -11.00
C THR A 177 -2.14 15.38 -12.43
N PHE A 178 -1.00 15.00 -13.02
CA PHE A 178 -0.69 15.36 -14.40
C PHE A 178 -1.51 14.51 -15.38
N GLU A 179 -2.34 15.17 -16.18
CA GLU A 179 -3.13 14.53 -17.23
C GLU A 179 -2.24 14.21 -18.45
N ALA A 180 -2.15 12.93 -18.80
CA ALA A 180 -1.40 12.45 -19.94
C ALA A 180 -2.24 11.47 -20.77
N GLU A 181 -1.91 11.33 -22.05
CA GLU A 181 -2.48 10.31 -22.91
C GLU A 181 -2.11 8.90 -22.41
N GLU A 182 -2.98 7.93 -22.63
CA GLU A 182 -2.78 6.54 -22.17
C GLU A 182 -1.43 5.96 -22.68
N GLU A 183 -1.05 6.29 -23.91
CA GLU A 183 0.23 5.86 -24.50
C GLU A 183 1.47 6.41 -23.78
N ASP A 184 1.37 7.55 -23.09
CA ASP A 184 2.47 8.19 -22.38
C ASP A 184 2.58 7.73 -20.90
N ALA A 185 1.54 7.05 -20.39
CA ALA A 185 1.47 6.65 -18.98
C ALA A 185 2.65 5.74 -18.57
N ALA A 186 2.98 4.73 -19.37
CA ALA A 186 4.09 3.82 -19.10
C ALA A 186 5.46 4.53 -19.08
N PHE A 187 5.63 5.53 -19.95
CA PHE A 187 6.83 6.36 -19.94
C PHE A 187 6.93 7.19 -18.67
N LEU A 188 5.86 7.87 -18.28
CA LEU A 188 5.81 8.65 -17.04
C LEU A 188 6.07 7.80 -15.80
N ASP A 189 5.53 6.59 -15.75
CA ASP A 189 5.79 5.64 -14.65
C ASP A 189 7.26 5.23 -14.61
N SER A 190 7.92 5.11 -15.78
CA SER A 190 9.34 4.77 -15.87
C SER A 190 10.29 5.83 -15.32
N LEU A 191 9.84 7.08 -15.17
CA LEU A 191 10.64 8.18 -14.61
C LEU A 191 10.92 8.01 -13.12
N GLY A 192 10.12 7.20 -12.40
CA GLY A 192 10.30 6.93 -10.98
C GLY A 192 10.12 8.17 -10.10
N LEU A 193 9.21 9.07 -10.47
CA LEU A 193 8.93 10.29 -9.72
C LEU A 193 8.25 9.98 -8.39
N LEU A 194 8.68 10.69 -7.34
CA LEU A 194 8.16 10.50 -5.98
C LEU A 194 6.73 10.97 -5.85
N THR A 195 6.39 12.11 -6.47
CA THR A 195 5.05 12.68 -6.42
C THR A 195 4.05 11.99 -7.37
N ARG A 196 4.49 10.96 -8.11
CA ARG A 196 3.63 10.07 -8.88
C ARG A 196 3.22 8.81 -8.11
N LYS A 197 3.86 8.54 -6.97
CA LYS A 197 3.47 7.44 -6.10
C LYS A 197 2.09 7.67 -5.50
N PRO A 198 1.28 6.60 -5.35
CA PRO A 198 0.03 6.67 -4.59
C PRO A 198 0.27 7.11 -3.15
N VAL A 199 -0.59 7.97 -2.62
CA VAL A 199 -0.51 8.46 -1.23
C VAL A 199 -1.81 8.17 -0.51
N ILE A 200 -1.69 7.73 0.75
CA ILE A 200 -2.77 7.63 1.71
C ILE A 200 -2.47 8.61 2.85
N TYR A 201 -3.38 9.53 3.11
CA TYR A 201 -3.28 10.42 4.27
C TYR A 201 -3.90 9.75 5.49
N ALA A 202 -3.07 9.39 6.47
CA ALA A 202 -3.50 8.87 7.76
C ALA A 202 -3.75 10.05 8.71
N CYS A 203 -5.00 10.47 8.84
CA CYS A 203 -5.42 11.55 9.74
C CYS A 203 -5.35 11.04 11.18
N ASN A 204 -4.28 11.38 11.90
CA ASN A 204 -4.13 11.00 13.29
C ASN A 204 -4.95 11.94 14.18
N VAL A 205 -5.95 11.37 14.87
CA VAL A 205 -6.93 12.09 15.70
C VAL A 205 -6.89 11.59 17.15
N GLY A 206 -7.54 12.34 18.04
CA GLY A 206 -7.90 11.85 19.38
C GLY A 206 -9.06 10.84 19.32
N GLU A 207 -9.26 10.13 20.44
CA GLU A 207 -10.32 9.12 20.57
C GLU A 207 -11.72 9.66 20.24
N GLU A 208 -12.00 10.90 20.62
CA GLU A 208 -13.30 11.58 20.44
C GLU A 208 -13.75 11.67 18.97
N SER A 209 -12.81 11.61 18.04
CA SER A 209 -13.08 11.70 16.59
C SER A 209 -13.19 10.35 15.90
N LEU A 210 -13.03 9.22 16.61
CA LEU A 210 -13.05 7.89 16.00
C LEU A 210 -14.47 7.41 15.70
N ALA A 211 -15.41 7.62 16.63
CA ALA A 211 -16.77 7.08 16.53
C ALA A 211 -17.55 7.59 15.33
N ASP A 212 -17.30 8.83 14.89
CA ASP A 212 -17.93 9.45 13.71
C ASP A 212 -17.02 9.46 12.48
N ASP A 213 -15.93 8.70 12.51
CA ASP A 213 -14.89 8.66 11.47
C ASP A 213 -14.36 10.06 11.12
N GLY A 214 -14.21 10.93 12.12
CA GLY A 214 -13.71 12.31 11.95
C GLY A 214 -14.68 13.26 11.25
N ALA A 215 -15.97 12.92 11.12
CA ALA A 215 -16.95 13.77 10.42
C ALA A 215 -17.10 15.14 11.07
N SER A 216 -17.02 15.25 12.38
CA SER A 216 -17.07 16.50 13.14
C SER A 216 -15.72 17.21 13.26
N ASN A 217 -14.62 16.57 12.88
CA ASN A 217 -13.27 17.12 13.02
C ASN A 217 -12.90 18.01 11.81
N PRO A 218 -12.70 19.35 12.02
CA PRO A 218 -12.44 20.27 10.90
C PRO A 218 -11.10 20.04 10.23
N TYR A 219 -10.10 19.48 10.92
CA TYR A 219 -8.81 19.12 10.33
C TYR A 219 -8.95 17.95 9.37
N VAL A 220 -9.71 16.91 9.77
CA VAL A 220 -10.00 15.74 8.92
C VAL A 220 -10.74 16.17 7.66
N GLN A 221 -11.73 17.06 7.76
CA GLN A 221 -12.47 17.53 6.58
C GLN A 221 -11.56 18.24 5.57
N LYS A 222 -10.64 19.09 6.04
CA LYS A 222 -9.64 19.73 5.17
C LYS A 222 -8.77 18.71 4.45
N VAL A 223 -8.29 17.68 5.17
CA VAL A 223 -7.45 16.62 4.56
C VAL A 223 -8.25 15.81 3.55
N ARG A 224 -9.52 15.50 3.82
CA ARG A 224 -10.41 14.80 2.86
C ARG A 224 -10.60 15.56 1.56
N GLU A 225 -10.84 16.87 1.65
CA GLU A 225 -10.98 17.74 0.47
C GLU A 225 -9.66 17.78 -0.31
N TYR A 226 -8.54 17.91 0.39
CA TYR A 226 -7.20 17.92 -0.21
C TYR A 226 -6.89 16.58 -0.93
N ALA A 227 -7.12 15.46 -0.25
CA ALA A 227 -6.91 14.13 -0.80
C ALA A 227 -7.72 13.91 -2.08
N LYS A 228 -9.02 14.25 -2.05
CA LYS A 228 -9.90 14.14 -3.22
C LYS A 228 -9.38 14.96 -4.41
N LYS A 229 -8.91 16.18 -4.17
CA LYS A 229 -8.33 17.04 -5.21
C LYS A 229 -7.07 16.44 -5.84
N ASN A 230 -6.29 15.71 -5.05
CA ASN A 230 -5.01 15.13 -5.48
C ASN A 230 -5.11 13.62 -5.83
N HIS A 231 -6.31 13.11 -6.13
CA HIS A 231 -6.54 11.70 -6.49
C HIS A 231 -6.00 10.70 -5.45
N SER A 232 -6.06 11.09 -4.18
CA SER A 232 -5.55 10.34 -3.03
C SER A 232 -6.69 9.96 -2.09
N GLU A 233 -6.42 9.02 -1.18
CA GLU A 233 -7.37 8.60 -0.15
C GLU A 233 -6.93 9.12 1.22
N SER A 234 -7.88 9.24 2.15
CA SER A 234 -7.62 9.61 3.54
C SER A 234 -8.41 8.74 4.49
N PHE A 235 -7.78 8.34 5.59
CA PHE A 235 -8.37 7.51 6.63
C PHE A 235 -8.11 8.12 8.00
N VAL A 236 -9.09 7.96 8.88
CA VAL A 236 -8.98 8.37 10.27
C VAL A 236 -8.34 7.24 11.08
N ILE A 237 -7.35 7.58 11.87
CA ILE A 237 -6.64 6.67 12.77
C ILE A 237 -6.30 7.41 14.08
N SER A 238 -6.27 6.71 15.18
CA SER A 238 -5.63 7.18 16.40
C SER A 238 -4.42 6.34 16.70
N ALA A 239 -3.23 6.90 16.51
CA ALA A 239 -1.98 6.19 16.75
C ALA A 239 -1.86 5.69 18.20
N GLN A 240 -2.44 6.41 19.15
CA GLN A 240 -2.50 5.98 20.54
C GLN A 240 -3.39 4.75 20.71
N ILE A 241 -4.60 4.76 20.17
CA ILE A 241 -5.54 3.62 20.23
C ILE A 241 -4.95 2.40 19.52
N GLU A 242 -4.30 2.59 18.37
CA GLU A 242 -3.62 1.48 17.67
C GLU A 242 -2.50 0.87 18.53
N GLN A 243 -1.77 1.70 19.27
CA GLN A 243 -0.75 1.21 20.20
C GLN A 243 -1.39 0.41 21.36
N GLU A 244 -2.49 0.89 21.94
CA GLU A 244 -3.22 0.16 22.98
C GLU A 244 -3.75 -1.17 22.47
N ILE A 245 -4.39 -1.19 21.30
CA ILE A 245 -4.89 -2.39 20.63
C ILE A 245 -3.77 -3.42 20.38
N SER A 246 -2.58 -2.96 20.01
CA SER A 246 -1.44 -3.83 19.72
C SER A 246 -0.91 -4.60 20.95
N GLU A 247 -1.36 -4.25 22.16
CA GLU A 247 -1.00 -4.91 23.41
C GLU A 247 -2.05 -5.92 23.90
N LEU A 248 -3.21 -5.98 23.24
CA LEU A 248 -4.36 -6.80 23.61
C LEU A 248 -4.36 -8.14 22.87
N SER A 249 -4.96 -9.16 23.47
CA SER A 249 -5.30 -10.42 22.77
C SER A 249 -6.42 -10.18 21.74
N ASP A 250 -6.62 -11.09 20.82
CA ASP A 250 -7.65 -10.96 19.77
C ASP A 250 -9.07 -10.81 20.35
N GLU A 251 -9.37 -11.50 21.46
CA GLU A 251 -10.66 -11.39 22.16
C GLU A 251 -10.83 -9.99 22.78
N GLU A 252 -9.82 -9.52 23.52
CA GLU A 252 -9.82 -8.20 24.14
C GLU A 252 -9.84 -7.06 23.09
N LYS A 253 -9.16 -7.24 21.94
CA LYS A 253 -9.19 -6.31 20.81
C LYS A 253 -10.61 -6.11 20.30
N GLY A 254 -11.36 -7.20 20.11
CA GLY A 254 -12.76 -7.14 19.65
C GLY A 254 -13.65 -6.36 20.61
N GLU A 255 -13.58 -6.66 21.90
CA GLU A 255 -14.36 -5.97 22.95
C GLU A 255 -13.99 -4.48 23.04
N TYR A 256 -12.69 -4.17 22.93
CA TYR A 256 -12.21 -2.80 22.99
C TYR A 256 -12.67 -1.97 21.79
N LEU A 257 -12.58 -2.50 20.58
CA LEU A 257 -13.11 -1.85 19.37
C LEU A 257 -14.62 -1.60 19.46
N GLU A 258 -15.39 -2.60 19.95
CA GLU A 258 -16.83 -2.45 20.16
C GLU A 258 -17.16 -1.35 21.17
N SER A 259 -16.39 -1.23 22.25
CA SER A 259 -16.55 -0.17 23.25
C SER A 259 -16.33 1.24 22.68
N LEU A 260 -15.50 1.37 21.65
CA LEU A 260 -15.24 2.60 20.91
C LEU A 260 -16.24 2.84 19.76
N GLY A 261 -17.17 1.91 19.53
CA GLY A 261 -18.11 1.95 18.40
C GLY A 261 -17.47 1.65 17.04
N LEU A 262 -16.35 0.94 17.04
CA LEU A 262 -15.58 0.61 15.82
C LEU A 262 -15.78 -0.86 15.44
N SER A 263 -15.87 -1.14 14.15
CA SER A 263 -15.95 -2.50 13.60
C SER A 263 -14.57 -3.09 13.29
N GLU A 264 -13.56 -2.24 13.08
CA GLU A 264 -12.18 -2.62 12.78
C GLU A 264 -11.20 -1.54 13.21
N SER A 265 -9.93 -1.88 13.34
CA SER A 265 -8.88 -0.91 13.67
C SER A 265 -8.58 0.03 12.49
N GLY A 266 -8.02 1.20 12.78
CA GLY A 266 -7.54 2.12 11.74
C GLY A 266 -6.40 1.51 10.92
N LEU A 267 -5.56 0.70 11.54
CA LEU A 267 -4.48 -0.03 10.86
C LEU A 267 -5.06 -1.02 9.84
N ASP A 268 -6.08 -1.80 10.20
CA ASP A 268 -6.73 -2.75 9.27
C ASP A 268 -7.34 -2.01 8.07
N LYS A 269 -7.95 -0.83 8.28
CA LYS A 269 -8.47 0.05 7.22
C LYS A 269 -7.35 0.48 6.26
N ILE A 270 -6.21 0.96 6.79
CA ILE A 270 -5.07 1.40 5.97
C ILE A 270 -4.49 0.22 5.19
N VAL A 271 -4.36 -0.96 5.79
CA VAL A 271 -3.86 -2.15 5.12
C VAL A 271 -4.75 -2.54 3.94
N ARG A 272 -6.07 -2.62 4.12
CA ARG A 272 -7.02 -2.93 3.04
C ARG A 272 -7.01 -1.88 1.94
N ALA A 273 -7.03 -0.61 2.32
CA ALA A 273 -7.00 0.50 1.37
C ALA A 273 -5.71 0.49 0.54
N SER A 274 -4.56 0.28 1.19
CA SER A 274 -3.27 0.17 0.51
C SER A 274 -3.25 -0.98 -0.50
N TYR A 275 -3.85 -2.11 -0.14
CA TYR A 275 -3.96 -3.27 -1.01
C TYR A 275 -4.78 -2.97 -2.26
N SER A 276 -5.92 -2.29 -2.09
CA SER A 276 -6.79 -1.85 -3.18
C SER A 276 -6.14 -0.79 -4.06
N LEU A 277 -5.53 0.24 -3.43
CA LEU A 277 -4.90 1.37 -4.12
C LEU A 277 -3.77 0.93 -5.06
N LEU A 278 -3.01 -0.07 -4.63
CA LEU A 278 -1.92 -0.66 -5.42
C LEU A 278 -2.42 -1.67 -6.47
N GLY A 279 -3.73 -1.80 -6.63
CA GLY A 279 -4.32 -2.74 -7.58
C GLY A 279 -3.97 -4.19 -7.28
N LEU A 280 -3.81 -4.51 -6.00
CA LEU A 280 -3.50 -5.87 -5.55
C LEU A 280 -4.76 -6.68 -5.31
N MET A 281 -4.60 -7.98 -5.36
CA MET A 281 -5.60 -8.98 -4.98
C MET A 281 -4.92 -10.25 -4.52
N SER A 282 -5.68 -11.16 -3.91
CA SER A 282 -5.17 -12.45 -3.46
C SER A 282 -5.86 -13.60 -4.15
N TYR A 283 -5.09 -14.52 -4.73
CA TYR A 283 -5.58 -15.87 -4.95
C TYR A 283 -5.17 -16.76 -3.78
N LEU A 284 -5.83 -17.89 -3.61
CA LEU A 284 -5.72 -18.75 -2.44
C LEU A 284 -5.26 -20.15 -2.84
N THR A 285 -4.49 -20.78 -1.98
CA THR A 285 -4.22 -22.22 -2.01
C THR A 285 -4.68 -22.81 -0.69
N ALA A 286 -5.38 -23.93 -0.73
CA ALA A 286 -5.90 -24.58 0.45
C ALA A 286 -5.61 -26.08 0.44
N GLY A 287 -5.18 -26.62 1.56
CA GLY A 287 -4.88 -28.03 1.77
C GLY A 287 -4.64 -28.33 3.24
N GLU A 288 -4.49 -29.61 3.59
CA GLU A 288 -4.30 -30.07 4.98
C GLU A 288 -3.07 -29.43 5.66
N LYS A 289 -1.98 -29.21 4.93
CA LYS A 289 -0.76 -28.63 5.51
C LYS A 289 -0.84 -27.11 5.68
N GLU A 290 -1.42 -26.41 4.71
CA GLU A 290 -1.44 -24.94 4.69
C GLU A 290 -2.61 -24.43 3.86
N THR A 291 -3.28 -23.41 4.41
CA THR A 291 -4.13 -22.48 3.65
C THR A 291 -3.40 -21.13 3.56
N ARG A 292 -3.23 -20.62 2.35
CA ARG A 292 -2.41 -19.42 2.11
C ARG A 292 -2.98 -18.46 1.08
N ALA A 293 -2.84 -17.18 1.35
CA ALA A 293 -3.10 -16.10 0.40
C ALA A 293 -1.81 -15.68 -0.33
N TRP A 294 -1.93 -15.48 -1.64
CA TRP A 294 -0.84 -15.09 -2.52
C TRP A 294 -1.15 -13.75 -3.18
N THR A 295 -0.31 -12.76 -2.93
CA THR A 295 -0.49 -11.41 -3.47
C THR A 295 -0.08 -11.34 -4.93
N ILE A 296 -0.98 -10.85 -5.78
CA ILE A 296 -0.75 -10.55 -7.20
C ILE A 296 -1.36 -9.20 -7.57
N LYS A 297 -0.94 -8.62 -8.67
CA LYS A 297 -1.61 -7.45 -9.25
C LYS A 297 -2.86 -7.89 -10.02
N LYS A 298 -3.90 -7.07 -10.01
CA LYS A 298 -5.07 -7.25 -10.90
C LYS A 298 -4.59 -7.31 -12.34
N GLY A 299 -5.15 -8.23 -13.12
CA GLY A 299 -4.72 -8.50 -14.50
C GLY A 299 -3.59 -9.53 -14.64
N THR A 300 -3.02 -10.05 -13.54
CA THR A 300 -2.01 -11.12 -13.58
C THR A 300 -2.59 -12.40 -14.17
N LYS A 301 -1.87 -13.00 -15.12
CA LYS A 301 -2.24 -14.30 -15.73
C LYS A 301 -1.76 -15.47 -14.88
N ALA A 302 -2.38 -16.65 -15.10
CA ALA A 302 -2.14 -17.86 -14.32
C ALA A 302 -0.66 -18.29 -14.25
N PRO A 303 0.17 -18.25 -15.33
CA PRO A 303 1.58 -18.60 -15.23
C PRO A 303 2.37 -17.70 -14.29
N GLN A 304 2.17 -16.36 -14.37
CA GLN A 304 2.84 -15.40 -13.50
C GLN A 304 2.36 -15.53 -12.04
N ALA A 305 1.07 -15.86 -11.85
CA ALA A 305 0.55 -16.17 -10.51
C ALA A 305 1.22 -17.43 -9.93
N ALA A 306 1.37 -18.49 -10.72
CA ALA A 306 2.11 -19.69 -10.33
C ALA A 306 3.57 -19.39 -9.96
N GLY A 307 4.19 -18.44 -10.66
CA GLY A 307 5.53 -17.93 -10.39
C GLY A 307 5.71 -17.30 -9.00
N LYS A 308 4.61 -16.83 -8.39
CA LYS A 308 4.65 -16.35 -6.99
C LYS A 308 4.90 -17.46 -5.98
N ILE A 309 4.53 -18.69 -6.30
CA ILE A 309 4.81 -19.86 -5.48
C ILE A 309 6.26 -20.29 -5.69
N HIS A 310 6.65 -20.49 -6.93
CA HIS A 310 8.01 -20.84 -7.33
C HIS A 310 8.24 -20.57 -8.81
N THR A 311 9.45 -20.15 -9.18
CA THR A 311 9.82 -19.85 -10.59
C THR A 311 9.65 -21.03 -11.53
N ASP A 312 9.84 -22.26 -11.03
CA ASP A 312 9.64 -23.47 -11.82
C ASP A 312 8.17 -23.70 -12.17
N PHE A 313 7.24 -23.26 -11.31
CA PHE A 313 5.80 -23.35 -11.60
C PHE A 313 5.41 -22.46 -12.77
N GLU A 314 6.04 -21.29 -12.90
CA GLU A 314 5.84 -20.41 -14.06
C GLU A 314 6.41 -21.01 -15.34
N ARG A 315 7.67 -21.49 -15.28
CA ARG A 315 8.38 -22.08 -16.44
C ARG A 315 7.70 -23.35 -16.95
N GLY A 316 7.32 -24.23 -16.03
CA GLY A 316 6.70 -25.51 -16.34
C GLY A 316 5.18 -25.48 -16.36
N PHE A 317 4.54 -24.29 -16.36
CA PHE A 317 3.09 -24.17 -16.29
C PHE A 317 2.37 -24.95 -17.38
N ILE A 318 1.43 -25.83 -16.97
CA ILE A 318 0.57 -26.61 -17.88
C ILE A 318 -0.84 -26.05 -17.85
N LYS A 319 -1.47 -25.99 -16.67
CA LYS A 319 -2.83 -25.51 -16.43
C LYS A 319 -3.05 -25.19 -14.97
N ALA A 320 -4.11 -24.46 -14.67
CA ALA A 320 -4.62 -24.20 -13.35
C ALA A 320 -6.00 -24.84 -13.16
N GLU A 321 -6.20 -25.57 -12.08
CA GLU A 321 -7.53 -25.96 -11.60
C GLU A 321 -8.01 -24.84 -10.70
N VAL A 322 -9.09 -24.14 -11.09
CA VAL A 322 -9.57 -22.93 -10.42
C VAL A 322 -11.02 -23.14 -9.96
N VAL A 323 -11.30 -22.81 -8.74
CA VAL A 323 -12.65 -22.73 -8.19
C VAL A 323 -12.79 -21.46 -7.38
N ASN A 324 -13.94 -20.79 -7.47
CA ASN A 324 -14.21 -19.64 -6.60
C ASN A 324 -14.35 -20.12 -5.15
N TYR A 325 -13.81 -19.35 -4.19
CA TYR A 325 -13.83 -19.74 -2.77
C TYR A 325 -15.27 -19.94 -2.23
N LYS A 326 -16.25 -19.14 -2.67
CA LYS A 326 -17.65 -19.29 -2.27
C LYS A 326 -18.22 -20.60 -2.79
N ASP A 327 -18.03 -20.90 -4.08
CA ASP A 327 -18.47 -22.16 -4.66
C ASP A 327 -17.86 -23.38 -3.95
N LEU A 328 -16.61 -23.28 -3.54
CA LEU A 328 -15.92 -24.31 -2.79
C LEU A 328 -16.52 -24.50 -1.39
N LEU A 329 -16.75 -23.41 -0.66
CA LEU A 329 -17.37 -23.45 0.68
C LEU A 329 -18.80 -23.96 0.62
N ASP A 330 -19.62 -23.50 -0.32
CA ASP A 330 -21.03 -23.90 -0.49
C ASP A 330 -21.18 -25.39 -0.82
N ASN A 331 -20.17 -25.99 -1.44
CA ASN A 331 -20.18 -27.42 -1.78
C ASN A 331 -19.42 -28.30 -0.80
N GLY A 332 -18.74 -27.71 0.19
CA GLY A 332 -18.06 -28.43 1.28
C GLY A 332 -16.85 -29.27 0.89
N SER A 333 -16.52 -29.40 -0.39
CA SER A 333 -15.31 -30.05 -0.88
C SER A 333 -15.01 -29.75 -2.35
N LEU A 334 -13.73 -29.87 -2.73
CA LEU A 334 -13.29 -29.74 -4.13
C LEU A 334 -13.93 -30.82 -5.04
N SER A 335 -14.14 -32.04 -4.51
CA SER A 335 -14.79 -33.13 -5.25
C SER A 335 -16.24 -32.80 -5.59
N ALA A 336 -17.01 -32.34 -4.61
CA ALA A 336 -18.41 -31.94 -4.82
C ALA A 336 -18.53 -30.74 -5.77
N ALA A 337 -17.64 -29.76 -5.65
CA ALA A 337 -17.59 -28.62 -6.59
C ALA A 337 -17.24 -29.10 -8.03
N ARG A 338 -16.37 -30.09 -8.17
CA ARG A 338 -16.00 -30.67 -9.47
C ARG A 338 -17.15 -31.43 -10.10
N GLU A 339 -17.90 -32.23 -9.35
CA GLU A 339 -19.09 -32.94 -9.81
C GLU A 339 -20.16 -31.98 -10.35
N LYS A 340 -20.26 -30.79 -9.80
CA LYS A 340 -21.18 -29.71 -10.26
C LYS A 340 -20.60 -28.86 -11.40
N GLY A 341 -19.39 -29.17 -11.88
CA GLY A 341 -18.74 -28.41 -12.96
C GLY A 341 -18.24 -27.01 -12.58
N LEU A 342 -18.07 -26.73 -11.27
CA LEU A 342 -17.62 -25.43 -10.76
C LEU A 342 -16.10 -25.32 -10.74
N VAL A 343 -15.36 -26.41 -10.86
CA VAL A 343 -13.90 -26.44 -10.99
C VAL A 343 -13.53 -26.30 -12.47
N ARG A 344 -12.89 -25.22 -12.82
CA ARG A 344 -12.50 -24.88 -14.18
C ARG A 344 -11.05 -25.28 -14.42
N MET A 345 -10.76 -25.71 -15.66
CA MET A 345 -9.41 -26.00 -16.14
C MET A 345 -8.97 -24.82 -17.00
N GLU A 346 -8.10 -23.98 -16.46
CA GLU A 346 -7.69 -22.73 -17.09
C GLU A 346 -6.27 -22.83 -17.67
N GLY A 347 -6.09 -22.20 -18.83
CA GLY A 347 -4.82 -22.17 -19.55
C GLY A 347 -3.97 -20.92 -19.24
N LYS A 348 -2.94 -20.72 -20.08
CA LYS A 348 -1.93 -19.65 -19.90
C LYS A 348 -2.52 -18.23 -19.95
N GLU A 349 -3.61 -18.04 -20.69
CA GLU A 349 -4.23 -16.72 -20.90
C GLU A 349 -5.26 -16.36 -19.82
N TYR A 350 -5.52 -17.26 -18.88
CA TYR A 350 -6.45 -16.99 -17.80
C TYR A 350 -5.97 -15.85 -16.91
N VAL A 351 -6.78 -14.83 -16.79
CA VAL A 351 -6.56 -13.70 -15.87
C VAL A 351 -7.15 -14.07 -14.51
N MET A 352 -6.29 -14.15 -13.51
CA MET A 352 -6.65 -14.50 -12.13
C MET A 352 -7.71 -13.55 -11.58
N GLN A 353 -8.61 -14.10 -10.77
CA GLN A 353 -9.64 -13.35 -10.06
C GLN A 353 -9.37 -13.36 -8.54
N ASP A 354 -9.80 -12.30 -7.84
CA ASP A 354 -9.71 -12.26 -6.38
C ASP A 354 -10.57 -13.36 -5.75
N GLY A 355 -9.95 -14.13 -4.85
CA GLY A 355 -10.62 -15.27 -4.20
C GLY A 355 -10.66 -16.55 -5.02
N ASP A 356 -9.96 -16.64 -6.14
CA ASP A 356 -9.72 -17.92 -6.81
C ASP A 356 -8.94 -18.85 -5.87
N VAL A 357 -9.46 -20.06 -5.64
CA VAL A 357 -8.73 -21.16 -4.99
C VAL A 357 -8.13 -22.03 -6.09
N VAL A 358 -6.81 -22.18 -6.08
CA VAL A 358 -6.07 -22.66 -7.25
C VAL A 358 -5.16 -23.83 -6.91
N LEU A 359 -5.13 -24.82 -7.82
CA LEU A 359 -4.12 -25.86 -7.87
C LEU A 359 -3.41 -25.79 -9.25
N PHE A 360 -2.16 -25.36 -9.23
CA PHE A 360 -1.34 -25.30 -10.44
C PHE A 360 -0.78 -26.68 -10.79
N ARG A 361 -0.88 -27.05 -12.07
CA ARG A 361 -0.23 -28.23 -12.68
C ARG A 361 0.93 -27.75 -13.52
N PHE A 362 2.09 -28.28 -13.24
CA PHE A 362 3.33 -27.91 -13.90
C PHE A 362 4.21 -29.16 -14.13
N ASN A 363 5.13 -29.05 -15.06
CA ASN A 363 6.15 -30.05 -15.33
C ASN A 363 7.50 -29.33 -15.47
N VAL A 364 8.50 -29.79 -14.73
CA VAL A 364 9.87 -29.21 -14.70
C VAL A 364 10.84 -30.24 -15.28
#